data_6919db9445a2fbfe5d2acd9ab3f0c542
#
_entry.id   6919db9445a2fbfe5d2acd9ab3f0c542
#
_cell.length_a   1.000
_cell.length_b   1.000
_cell.length_c   1.000
_cell.angle_alpha   90.00
_cell.angle_beta   90.00
_cell.angle_gamma   90.00
#
_symmetry.space_group_name_H-M   'P 1'
#
loop_
_entity.id
_entity.type
_entity.pdbx_description
1 polymer ?
#
loop_
_entity_poly.entity_id
_entity_poly.type
_entity_poly.pdbx_seq_one_letter_code
_entity_poly.pdbx_strand_id
1 'polypeptide(L)'
;MRLVRLGLTLFLALFIISGLGCAAFNLSLNAARESLQSHPNPARGYGEALSRFQKIQGSEGPELNPVCLSILLTHGKRTKRAVVFFHGLTNCPEQFRELGRTFYELGYNVLIPRLPRHGVADRKAENLTPLKAEELRDCADTGVDIACGLGEKVYVAGLSAGGTMAAWVAQNRSEVARVLLIAPALGLTLRENLRSQWVMALLFPLIPDIRTDWYYPSAPTHTYTGFSSRALGQLLRLSKATFAGAFHQAPKVQDVALVTSQSDDAVSDFVTSRLMGLWRKKGLVRFASINFPKAMKIEHDMIDPAQKNQQTDLVYPGDLDRQAKNNSKPKCLHLTECRYDETGRMCP
;
A
#
# COMPACT_ATOMS: atom_id res chain seq x y z
N MET A 1 -22.69 43.58 32.52
CA MET A 1 -21.84 42.62 33.24
C MET A 1 -22.24 41.14 33.07
N ARG A 2 -23.51 40.73 33.15
CA ARG A 2 -23.91 39.31 32.98
C ARG A 2 -23.63 38.73 31.57
N LEU A 3 -23.88 39.48 30.51
CA LEU A 3 -23.60 39.03 29.11
C LEU A 3 -22.11 38.83 28.82
N VAL A 4 -21.23 39.69 29.37
CA VAL A 4 -19.77 39.53 29.18
C VAL A 4 -19.24 38.32 29.95
N ARG A 5 -19.77 38.02 31.12
CA ARG A 5 -19.43 36.81 31.88
C ARG A 5 -19.89 35.53 31.15
N LEU A 6 -21.09 35.54 30.57
CA LEU A 6 -21.62 34.40 29.81
C LEU A 6 -20.79 34.12 28.54
N GLY A 7 -20.42 35.19 27.81
CA GLY A 7 -19.52 35.10 26.66
C GLY A 7 -18.14 34.53 26.98
N LEU A 8 -17.56 34.98 28.12
CA LEU A 8 -16.25 34.50 28.57
C LEU A 8 -16.29 33.00 28.98
N THR A 9 -17.39 32.59 29.67
CA THR A 9 -17.57 31.19 30.08
C THR A 9 -17.77 30.27 28.89
N LEU A 10 -18.56 30.70 27.89
CA LEU A 10 -18.72 29.96 26.64
C LEU A 10 -17.43 29.86 25.83
N PHE A 11 -16.66 30.92 25.77
CA PHE A 11 -15.36 30.90 25.10
C PHE A 11 -14.36 29.99 25.80
N LEU A 12 -14.30 30.05 27.14
CA LEU A 12 -13.47 29.12 27.94
C LEU A 12 -13.88 27.66 27.79
N ALA A 13 -15.18 27.38 27.80
CA ALA A 13 -15.71 26.04 27.58
C ALA A 13 -15.37 25.49 26.20
N LEU A 14 -15.52 26.31 25.14
CA LEU A 14 -15.13 25.95 23.77
C LEU A 14 -13.61 25.74 23.64
N PHE A 15 -12.81 26.55 24.32
CA PHE A 15 -11.34 26.39 24.33
C PHE A 15 -10.90 25.12 25.06
N ILE A 16 -11.53 24.80 26.19
CA ILE A 16 -11.28 23.55 26.94
C ILE A 16 -11.72 22.32 26.10
N ILE A 17 -12.90 22.37 25.50
CA ILE A 17 -13.41 21.29 24.64
C ILE A 17 -12.49 21.09 23.42
N SER A 18 -12.01 22.18 22.78
CA SER A 18 -11.06 22.08 21.68
C SER A 18 -9.69 21.56 22.14
N GLY A 19 -9.20 21.98 23.29
CA GLY A 19 -7.95 21.49 23.88
C GLY A 19 -8.02 20.00 24.27
N LEU A 20 -9.12 19.56 24.89
CA LEU A 20 -9.37 18.16 25.19
C LEU A 20 -9.49 17.31 23.89
N GLY A 21 -10.14 17.87 22.87
CA GLY A 21 -10.22 17.24 21.55
C GLY A 21 -8.84 17.07 20.89
N CYS A 22 -7.97 18.07 20.98
CA CYS A 22 -6.60 18.00 20.48
C CYS A 22 -5.74 16.98 21.26
N ALA A 23 -5.88 16.94 22.58
CA ALA A 23 -5.15 16.00 23.43
C ALA A 23 -5.60 14.55 23.15
N ALA A 24 -6.89 14.28 23.08
CA ALA A 24 -7.43 12.98 22.75
C ALA A 24 -7.03 12.53 21.34
N PHE A 25 -6.98 13.45 20.39
CA PHE A 25 -6.52 13.21 19.03
C PHE A 25 -5.04 12.79 19.00
N ASN A 26 -4.16 13.53 19.68
CA ASN A 26 -2.73 13.21 19.77
C ASN A 26 -2.47 11.88 20.47
N LEU A 27 -3.18 11.60 21.57
CA LEU A 27 -3.14 10.30 22.25
C LEU A 27 -3.55 9.15 21.32
N SER A 28 -4.60 9.33 20.55
CA SER A 28 -5.09 8.35 19.55
C SER A 28 -4.09 8.13 18.40
N LEU A 29 -3.34 9.14 17.98
CA LEU A 29 -2.28 9.00 17.00
C LEU A 29 -1.07 8.26 17.56
N ASN A 30 -0.63 8.63 18.77
CA ASN A 30 0.50 7.97 19.41
C ASN A 30 0.19 6.49 19.68
N ALA A 31 -1.00 6.16 20.18
CA ALA A 31 -1.44 4.78 20.38
C ALA A 31 -1.45 3.98 19.06
N ALA A 32 -1.91 4.59 17.95
CA ALA A 32 -1.86 3.93 16.64
C ALA A 32 -0.43 3.67 16.17
N ARG A 33 0.49 4.62 16.40
CA ARG A 33 1.90 4.47 16.05
C ARG A 33 2.57 3.38 16.90
N GLU A 34 2.32 3.37 18.20
CA GLU A 34 2.93 2.41 19.13
C GLU A 34 2.44 0.98 18.90
N SER A 35 1.14 0.79 18.66
CA SER A 35 0.55 -0.53 18.39
C SER A 35 0.99 -1.15 17.07
N LEU A 36 1.46 -0.34 16.12
CA LEU A 36 1.85 -0.76 14.78
C LEU A 36 3.32 -0.40 14.47
N GLN A 37 4.19 -0.48 15.47
CA GLN A 37 5.63 -0.36 15.26
C GLN A 37 6.17 -1.53 14.44
N SER A 38 7.21 -1.26 13.66
CA SER A 38 7.95 -2.28 12.93
C SER A 38 8.86 -3.09 13.88
N HIS A 39 8.97 -4.38 13.61
CA HIS A 39 9.84 -5.32 14.31
C HIS A 39 10.84 -5.95 13.32
N PRO A 40 11.85 -5.19 12.84
CA PRO A 40 12.78 -5.65 11.83
C PRO A 40 13.57 -6.87 12.29
N ASN A 41 13.63 -7.88 11.44
CA ASN A 41 14.46 -9.07 11.60
C ASN A 41 14.99 -9.53 10.22
N PRO A 42 15.85 -8.74 9.56
CA PRO A 42 16.31 -9.01 8.21
C PRO A 42 17.00 -10.37 8.07
N ALA A 43 16.66 -11.13 7.03
CA ALA A 43 17.34 -12.36 6.70
C ALA A 43 18.82 -12.07 6.33
N ARG A 44 19.74 -12.83 6.92
CA ARG A 44 21.18 -12.62 6.78
C ARG A 44 21.72 -12.99 5.40
N GLY A 45 20.97 -13.79 4.64
CA GLY A 45 21.37 -14.23 3.31
C GLY A 45 20.29 -15.04 2.61
N TYR A 46 20.61 -15.48 1.39
CA TYR A 46 19.67 -16.16 0.51
C TYR A 46 19.09 -17.45 1.12
N GLY A 47 19.90 -18.28 1.73
CA GLY A 47 19.42 -19.54 2.34
C GLY A 47 18.41 -19.32 3.46
N GLU A 48 18.65 -18.32 4.33
CA GLU A 48 17.70 -17.98 5.38
C GLU A 48 16.40 -17.38 4.80
N ALA A 49 16.51 -16.50 3.80
CA ALA A 49 15.35 -15.95 3.09
C ALA A 49 14.49 -17.05 2.48
N LEU A 50 15.12 -18.02 1.79
CA LEU A 50 14.44 -19.16 1.21
C LEU A 50 13.74 -20.02 2.27
N SER A 51 14.42 -20.34 3.38
CA SER A 51 13.84 -21.10 4.49
C SER A 51 12.62 -20.39 5.10
N ARG A 52 12.68 -19.06 5.27
CA ARG A 52 11.56 -18.27 5.78
C ARG A 52 10.38 -18.26 4.79
N PHE A 53 10.64 -18.16 3.49
CA PHE A 53 9.60 -18.27 2.47
C PHE A 53 8.96 -19.66 2.45
N GLN A 54 9.75 -20.74 2.55
CA GLN A 54 9.23 -22.11 2.64
C GLN A 54 8.32 -22.31 3.86
N LYS A 55 8.60 -21.66 4.98
CA LYS A 55 7.70 -21.66 6.15
C LYS A 55 6.35 -20.99 5.85
N ILE A 56 6.35 -19.89 5.10
CA ILE A 56 5.11 -19.25 4.64
C ILE A 56 4.32 -20.23 3.78
N GLN A 57 4.94 -20.82 2.76
CA GLN A 57 4.29 -21.81 1.90
C GLN A 57 3.77 -23.03 2.66
N GLY A 58 4.53 -23.54 3.64
CA GLY A 58 4.11 -24.67 4.47
C GLY A 58 2.93 -24.36 5.40
N SER A 59 2.61 -23.08 5.62
CA SER A 59 1.43 -22.63 6.37
C SER A 59 0.21 -22.35 5.47
N GLU A 60 0.37 -22.43 4.16
CA GLU A 60 -0.71 -22.21 3.19
C GLU A 60 -1.47 -23.53 2.95
N GLY A 61 -2.70 -23.61 3.48
CA GLY A 61 -3.49 -24.83 3.52
C GLY A 61 -4.36 -25.05 2.27
N PRO A 62 -5.04 -26.20 2.22
CA PRO A 62 -5.84 -26.61 1.07
C PRO A 62 -7.12 -25.77 0.86
N GLU A 63 -7.51 -24.94 1.85
CA GLU A 63 -8.64 -24.02 1.75
C GLU A 63 -8.36 -22.84 0.81
N LEU A 64 -7.09 -22.66 0.42
CA LEU A 64 -6.69 -21.57 -0.44
C LEU A 64 -6.88 -21.91 -1.93
N ASN A 65 -7.21 -20.90 -2.71
CA ASN A 65 -7.16 -20.99 -4.15
C ASN A 65 -5.69 -21.19 -4.59
N PRO A 66 -5.36 -22.25 -5.35
CA PRO A 66 -3.98 -22.55 -5.73
C PRO A 66 -3.23 -21.41 -6.44
N VAL A 67 -3.94 -20.54 -7.18
CA VAL A 67 -3.33 -19.39 -7.85
C VAL A 67 -3.03 -18.24 -6.88
N CYS A 68 -3.60 -18.28 -5.68
CA CYS A 68 -3.46 -17.25 -4.65
C CYS A 68 -2.36 -17.54 -3.60
N LEU A 69 -1.58 -18.58 -3.77
CA LEU A 69 -0.44 -18.88 -2.90
C LEU A 69 0.64 -17.82 -3.04
N SER A 70 1.45 -17.63 -1.99
CA SER A 70 2.60 -16.73 -2.03
C SER A 70 3.58 -17.13 -3.13
N ILE A 71 4.14 -16.16 -3.82
CA ILE A 71 5.00 -16.34 -4.99
C ILE A 71 6.43 -15.89 -4.67
N LEU A 72 7.41 -16.72 -5.02
CA LEU A 72 8.81 -16.34 -5.06
C LEU A 72 9.38 -16.69 -6.45
N LEU A 73 9.79 -15.64 -7.20
CA LEU A 73 10.57 -15.80 -8.41
C LEU A 73 12.03 -15.49 -8.08
N THR A 74 12.91 -16.48 -8.24
CA THR A 74 14.31 -16.34 -7.80
C THR A 74 15.29 -16.91 -8.79
N HIS A 75 16.44 -16.26 -8.92
CA HIS A 75 17.60 -16.70 -9.72
C HIS A 75 18.49 -17.73 -8.98
N GLY A 76 18.00 -18.37 -7.90
CA GLY A 76 18.73 -19.37 -7.14
C GLY A 76 19.85 -18.80 -6.26
N LYS A 77 19.97 -17.49 -6.17
CA LYS A 77 21.02 -16.77 -5.40
C LYS A 77 20.56 -15.38 -5.02
N ARG A 78 21.27 -14.74 -4.10
CA ARG A 78 21.13 -13.31 -3.82
C ARG A 78 21.50 -12.50 -5.05
N THR A 79 20.63 -11.57 -5.46
CA THR A 79 20.86 -10.71 -6.62
C THR A 79 21.20 -9.28 -6.19
N LYS A 80 21.56 -8.41 -7.14
CA LYS A 80 21.77 -6.98 -6.85
C LYS A 80 20.48 -6.30 -6.35
N ARG A 81 19.31 -6.81 -6.73
CA ARG A 81 18.01 -6.20 -6.44
C ARG A 81 16.98 -7.25 -6.08
N ALA A 82 16.18 -6.99 -5.06
CA ALA A 82 14.96 -7.75 -4.76
C ALA A 82 13.78 -6.80 -4.66
N VAL A 83 12.58 -7.26 -5.01
CA VAL A 83 11.35 -6.51 -4.89
C VAL A 83 10.28 -7.33 -4.17
N VAL A 84 9.52 -6.65 -3.29
CA VAL A 84 8.32 -7.18 -2.66
C VAL A 84 7.11 -6.47 -3.25
N PHE A 85 6.10 -7.23 -3.67
CA PHE A 85 4.82 -6.71 -4.13
C PHE A 85 3.71 -7.07 -3.16
N PHE A 86 2.97 -6.07 -2.68
CA PHE A 86 1.78 -6.25 -1.84
C PHE A 86 0.51 -5.99 -2.64
N HIS A 87 -0.37 -6.97 -2.70
CA HIS A 87 -1.62 -6.92 -3.48
C HIS A 87 -2.74 -6.12 -2.79
N GLY A 88 -3.83 -5.86 -3.52
CA GLY A 88 -5.02 -5.15 -3.03
C GLY A 88 -5.88 -5.96 -2.06
N LEU A 89 -6.80 -5.27 -1.35
CA LEU A 89 -7.64 -5.87 -0.30
C LEU A 89 -8.57 -6.97 -0.82
N THR A 90 -9.05 -6.87 -2.05
CA THR A 90 -9.99 -7.84 -2.64
C THR A 90 -9.31 -8.78 -3.62
N ASN A 91 -7.98 -8.89 -3.55
CA ASN A 91 -7.18 -9.63 -4.50
C ASN A 91 -6.23 -10.62 -3.79
N CYS A 92 -5.29 -11.20 -4.51
CA CYS A 92 -4.29 -12.12 -3.99
C CYS A 92 -2.97 -11.99 -4.79
N PRO A 93 -1.91 -12.75 -4.49
CA PRO A 93 -0.62 -12.63 -5.18
C PRO A 93 -0.68 -12.71 -6.71
N GLU A 94 -1.68 -13.35 -7.28
CA GLU A 94 -1.89 -13.44 -8.74
C GLU A 94 -1.97 -12.06 -9.40
N GLN A 95 -2.54 -11.06 -8.71
CA GLN A 95 -2.62 -9.67 -9.18
C GLN A 95 -1.28 -9.12 -9.67
N PHE A 96 -0.19 -9.50 -9.03
CA PHE A 96 1.15 -9.03 -9.37
C PHE A 96 1.99 -10.06 -10.15
N ARG A 97 1.44 -11.20 -10.54
CA ARG A 97 2.22 -12.28 -11.19
C ARG A 97 2.92 -11.80 -12.45
N GLU A 98 2.21 -11.13 -13.33
CA GLU A 98 2.76 -10.70 -14.62
C GLU A 98 3.77 -9.56 -14.45
N LEU A 99 3.44 -8.55 -13.64
CA LEU A 99 4.39 -7.51 -13.29
C LEU A 99 5.63 -8.08 -12.58
N GLY A 100 5.42 -9.07 -11.70
CA GLY A 100 6.51 -9.79 -11.03
C GLY A 100 7.44 -10.50 -12.01
N ARG A 101 6.91 -11.15 -13.05
CA ARG A 101 7.71 -11.76 -14.12
C ARG A 101 8.56 -10.73 -14.84
N THR A 102 7.98 -9.58 -15.19
CA THR A 102 8.72 -8.47 -15.81
C THR A 102 9.93 -8.06 -14.96
N PHE A 103 9.75 -7.91 -13.63
CA PHE A 103 10.87 -7.59 -12.75
C PHE A 103 11.88 -8.74 -12.61
N TYR A 104 11.40 -9.98 -12.60
CA TYR A 104 12.28 -11.15 -12.60
C TYR A 104 13.17 -11.18 -13.85
N GLU A 105 12.62 -10.95 -15.04
CA GLU A 105 13.36 -10.86 -16.30
C GLU A 105 14.38 -9.72 -16.31
N LEU A 106 14.12 -8.64 -15.58
CA LEU A 106 15.05 -7.53 -15.34
C LEU A 106 16.13 -7.87 -14.27
N GLY A 107 16.21 -9.12 -13.81
CA GLY A 107 17.23 -9.62 -12.89
C GLY A 107 16.95 -9.36 -11.41
N TYR A 108 15.72 -9.09 -11.01
CA TYR A 108 15.31 -9.04 -9.60
C TYR A 108 14.97 -10.43 -9.08
N ASN A 109 15.23 -10.69 -7.79
CA ASN A 109 14.44 -11.67 -7.08
C ASN A 109 13.12 -11.00 -6.66
N VAL A 110 12.00 -11.69 -6.82
CA VAL A 110 10.65 -11.15 -6.63
C VAL A 110 9.90 -11.96 -5.59
N LEU A 111 9.40 -11.29 -4.56
CA LEU A 111 8.53 -11.87 -3.54
C LEU A 111 7.15 -11.22 -3.62
N ILE A 112 6.10 -12.03 -3.72
CA ILE A 112 4.70 -11.59 -3.68
C ILE A 112 4.01 -12.40 -2.58
N PRO A 113 4.06 -11.93 -1.32
CA PRO A 113 3.42 -12.65 -0.22
C PRO A 113 1.90 -12.52 -0.32
N ARG A 114 1.20 -13.59 0.03
CA ARG A 114 -0.24 -13.55 0.26
C ARG A 114 -0.53 -12.77 1.54
N LEU A 115 -1.38 -11.76 1.46
CA LEU A 115 -1.79 -11.01 2.63
C LEU A 115 -2.58 -11.92 3.59
N PRO A 116 -2.51 -11.68 4.91
CA PRO A 116 -3.26 -12.43 5.90
C PRO A 116 -4.76 -12.44 5.59
N ARG A 117 -5.41 -13.59 5.78
CA ARG A 117 -6.85 -13.81 5.53
C ARG A 117 -7.29 -13.79 4.06
N HIS A 118 -6.35 -13.59 3.12
CA HIS A 118 -6.63 -13.54 1.69
C HIS A 118 -6.42 -14.91 1.01
N GLY A 119 -6.89 -15.01 -0.23
CA GLY A 119 -6.66 -16.16 -1.10
C GLY A 119 -7.54 -17.36 -0.85
N VAL A 120 -8.60 -17.28 -0.02
CA VAL A 120 -9.53 -18.38 0.24
C VAL A 120 -10.35 -18.71 -1.02
N ALA A 121 -10.50 -20.01 -1.32
CA ALA A 121 -11.07 -20.48 -2.58
C ALA A 121 -12.55 -20.13 -2.78
N ASP A 122 -13.32 -19.96 -1.70
CA ASP A 122 -14.73 -19.57 -1.77
C ASP A 122 -14.97 -18.10 -2.08
N ARG A 123 -13.91 -17.26 -2.00
CA ARG A 123 -13.85 -15.85 -2.37
C ARG A 123 -14.85 -14.94 -1.62
N LYS A 124 -15.37 -15.38 -0.49
CA LYS A 124 -16.37 -14.62 0.27
C LYS A 124 -15.74 -13.49 1.09
N ALA A 125 -16.38 -12.33 1.10
CA ALA A 125 -15.93 -11.15 1.85
C ALA A 125 -15.78 -11.40 3.37
N GLU A 126 -16.55 -12.34 3.93
CA GLU A 126 -16.48 -12.71 5.35
C GLU A 126 -15.13 -13.30 5.77
N ASN A 127 -14.36 -13.88 4.84
CA ASN A 127 -13.01 -14.36 5.12
C ASN A 127 -12.06 -13.23 5.51
N LEU A 128 -12.35 -11.99 5.09
CA LEU A 128 -11.57 -10.81 5.41
C LEU A 128 -11.96 -10.18 6.76
N THR A 129 -13.13 -10.53 7.32
CA THR A 129 -13.65 -9.96 8.57
C THR A 129 -12.68 -10.06 9.76
N PRO A 130 -11.94 -11.17 9.98
CA PRO A 130 -11.01 -11.29 11.10
C PRO A 130 -9.66 -10.60 10.88
N LEU A 131 -9.43 -9.96 9.74
CA LEU A 131 -8.17 -9.26 9.43
C LEU A 131 -7.86 -8.22 10.51
N LYS A 132 -6.58 -8.11 10.90
CA LYS A 132 -6.07 -7.12 11.85
C LYS A 132 -4.96 -6.27 11.21
N ALA A 133 -4.86 -5.01 11.63
CA ALA A 133 -3.81 -4.11 11.18
C ALA A 133 -2.40 -4.63 11.57
N GLU A 134 -2.32 -5.31 12.71
CA GLU A 134 -1.10 -5.96 13.20
C GLU A 134 -0.64 -7.08 12.26
N GLU A 135 -1.58 -7.87 11.72
CA GLU A 135 -1.26 -8.92 10.72
C GLU A 135 -0.72 -8.31 9.41
N LEU A 136 -1.29 -7.18 8.97
CA LEU A 136 -0.77 -6.45 7.80
C LEU A 136 0.64 -5.89 8.04
N ARG A 137 0.88 -5.32 9.23
CA ARG A 137 2.21 -4.86 9.66
C ARG A 137 3.21 -6.02 9.66
N ASP A 138 2.87 -7.15 10.27
CA ASP A 138 3.75 -8.33 10.38
C ASP A 138 4.05 -8.94 9.00
N CYS A 139 3.06 -8.96 8.11
CA CYS A 139 3.25 -9.38 6.72
C CYS A 139 4.21 -8.42 5.98
N ALA A 140 4.09 -7.11 6.19
CA ALA A 140 4.98 -6.13 5.60
C ALA A 140 6.42 -6.27 6.12
N ASP A 141 6.59 -6.41 7.44
CA ASP A 141 7.90 -6.66 8.05
C ASP A 141 8.52 -7.95 7.52
N THR A 142 7.78 -9.06 7.55
CA THR A 142 8.25 -10.36 7.08
C THR A 142 8.66 -10.32 5.60
N GLY A 143 7.86 -9.65 4.75
CA GLY A 143 8.18 -9.49 3.34
C GLY A 143 9.49 -8.75 3.12
N VAL A 144 9.70 -7.62 3.81
CA VAL A 144 10.95 -6.84 3.74
C VAL A 144 12.12 -7.65 4.31
N ASP A 145 11.93 -8.33 5.43
CA ASP A 145 12.98 -9.15 6.07
C ASP A 145 13.48 -10.26 5.16
N ILE A 146 12.57 -10.98 4.49
CA ILE A 146 12.92 -11.99 3.48
C ILE A 146 13.67 -11.34 2.31
N ALA A 147 13.17 -10.21 1.80
CA ALA A 147 13.77 -9.51 0.66
C ALA A 147 15.21 -9.04 0.93
N CYS A 148 15.55 -8.71 2.18
CA CYS A 148 16.93 -8.37 2.58
C CYS A 148 17.92 -9.51 2.32
N GLY A 149 17.49 -10.76 2.44
CA GLY A 149 18.31 -11.92 2.08
C GLY A 149 18.30 -12.25 0.59
N LEU A 150 17.29 -11.81 -0.15
CA LEU A 150 17.14 -12.07 -1.59
C LEU A 150 17.92 -11.08 -2.46
N GLY A 151 18.13 -9.83 -2.02
CA GLY A 151 18.81 -8.80 -2.79
C GLY A 151 19.73 -7.91 -1.96
N GLU A 152 20.69 -7.26 -2.62
CA GLU A 152 21.54 -6.25 -1.99
C GLU A 152 20.77 -4.96 -1.75
N LYS A 153 19.89 -4.59 -2.68
CA LYS A 153 18.96 -3.46 -2.58
C LYS A 153 17.53 -4.00 -2.60
N VAL A 154 16.74 -3.59 -1.63
CA VAL A 154 15.35 -3.98 -1.48
C VAL A 154 14.44 -2.87 -1.99
N TYR A 155 13.48 -3.26 -2.80
CA TYR A 155 12.42 -2.41 -3.33
C TYR A 155 11.08 -2.94 -2.84
N VAL A 156 10.13 -2.05 -2.62
CA VAL A 156 8.78 -2.42 -2.23
C VAL A 156 7.78 -1.71 -3.14
N ALA A 157 6.79 -2.42 -3.61
CA ALA A 157 5.67 -1.84 -4.32
C ALA A 157 4.36 -2.42 -3.80
N GLY A 158 3.28 -1.66 -3.90
CA GLY A 158 1.97 -2.17 -3.52
C GLY A 158 0.84 -1.37 -4.13
N LEU A 159 -0.25 -2.07 -4.44
CA LEU A 159 -1.46 -1.50 -4.99
C LEU A 159 -2.54 -1.44 -3.91
N SER A 160 -3.28 -0.34 -3.82
CA SER A 160 -4.45 -0.19 -2.96
C SER A 160 -4.11 -0.47 -1.48
N ALA A 161 -4.62 -1.54 -0.88
CA ALA A 161 -4.23 -2.00 0.46
C ALA A 161 -2.73 -2.27 0.55
N GLY A 162 -2.16 -2.94 -0.47
CA GLY A 162 -0.72 -3.12 -0.59
C GLY A 162 0.04 -1.79 -0.67
N GLY A 163 -0.55 -0.77 -1.31
CA GLY A 163 -0.02 0.60 -1.33
C GLY A 163 0.01 1.25 0.06
N THR A 164 -0.99 0.98 0.89
CA THR A 164 -0.99 1.40 2.31
C THR A 164 0.11 0.69 3.11
N MET A 165 0.30 -0.62 2.89
CA MET A 165 1.40 -1.38 3.49
C MET A 165 2.77 -0.85 3.05
N ALA A 166 2.92 -0.57 1.75
CA ALA A 166 4.14 0.03 1.20
C ALA A 166 4.42 1.43 1.79
N ALA A 167 3.39 2.25 2.02
CA ALA A 167 3.53 3.55 2.68
C ALA A 167 3.95 3.38 4.16
N TRP A 168 3.41 2.37 4.85
CA TRP A 168 3.85 2.04 6.21
C TRP A 168 5.31 1.57 6.21
N VAL A 169 5.73 0.74 5.24
CA VAL A 169 7.14 0.35 5.06
C VAL A 169 8.01 1.60 4.82
N ALA A 170 7.59 2.51 3.95
CA ALA A 170 8.35 3.75 3.70
C ALA A 170 8.58 4.55 4.99
N GLN A 171 7.59 4.60 5.88
CA GLN A 171 7.71 5.32 7.14
C GLN A 171 8.61 4.61 8.16
N ASN A 172 8.70 3.28 8.13
CA ASN A 172 9.24 2.50 9.25
C ASN A 172 10.51 1.67 8.95
N ARG A 173 10.86 1.43 7.67
CA ARG A 173 11.92 0.48 7.27
C ARG A 173 13.04 1.18 6.49
N SER A 174 14.21 1.31 7.11
CA SER A 174 15.38 1.96 6.50
C SER A 174 16.16 1.08 5.52
N GLU A 175 15.90 -0.24 5.54
CA GLU A 175 16.56 -1.23 4.67
C GLU A 175 16.08 -1.16 3.23
N VAL A 176 14.93 -0.50 3.02
CA VAL A 176 14.31 -0.37 1.70
C VAL A 176 14.88 0.82 0.94
N ALA A 177 15.37 0.58 -0.27
CA ALA A 177 16.01 1.60 -1.10
C ALA A 177 14.99 2.53 -1.78
N ARG A 178 13.85 2.00 -2.22
CA ARG A 178 12.75 2.76 -2.84
C ARG A 178 11.41 2.08 -2.61
N VAL A 179 10.36 2.89 -2.50
CA VAL A 179 8.97 2.42 -2.44
C VAL A 179 8.18 2.97 -3.62
N LEU A 180 7.37 2.13 -4.23
CA LEU A 180 6.38 2.49 -5.24
C LEU A 180 4.96 2.30 -4.67
N LEU A 181 4.22 3.39 -4.56
CA LEU A 181 2.83 3.43 -4.14
C LEU A 181 1.94 3.46 -5.39
N ILE A 182 1.09 2.46 -5.59
CA ILE A 182 0.18 2.38 -6.72
C ILE A 182 -1.25 2.51 -6.16
N ALA A 183 -1.96 3.58 -6.52
CA ALA A 183 -3.30 3.88 -6.05
C ALA A 183 -3.51 3.52 -4.55
N PRO A 184 -2.68 4.05 -3.61
CA PRO A 184 -2.64 3.56 -2.23
C PRO A 184 -3.94 3.89 -1.48
N ALA A 185 -4.55 2.90 -0.83
CA ALA A 185 -5.78 3.04 -0.05
C ALA A 185 -5.52 3.68 1.33
N LEU A 186 -4.87 4.85 1.34
CA LEU A 186 -4.62 5.61 2.56
C LEU A 186 -5.90 6.26 3.12
N GLY A 187 -6.91 6.41 2.30
CA GLY A 187 -8.26 6.85 2.62
C GLY A 187 -9.22 6.51 1.50
N LEU A 188 -10.51 6.49 1.82
CA LEU A 188 -11.60 6.17 0.90
C LEU A 188 -12.22 7.45 0.33
N THR A 189 -12.74 7.41 -0.88
CA THR A 189 -13.43 8.54 -1.55
C THR A 189 -14.70 8.99 -0.82
N LEU A 190 -15.34 8.12 -0.04
CA LEU A 190 -16.58 8.38 0.70
C LEU A 190 -16.52 9.65 1.57
N ARG A 191 -15.36 10.02 2.09
CA ARG A 191 -15.15 11.21 2.92
C ARG A 191 -13.71 11.71 2.78
N GLU A 192 -13.50 12.73 1.97
CA GLU A 192 -12.17 13.27 1.65
C GLU A 192 -11.57 14.16 2.76
N ASN A 193 -11.64 13.72 4.01
CA ASN A 193 -10.92 14.38 5.09
C ASN A 193 -10.34 13.37 6.07
N LEU A 194 -9.16 13.67 6.61
CA LEU A 194 -8.43 12.77 7.50
C LEU A 194 -9.20 12.39 8.76
N ARG A 195 -9.96 13.34 9.34
CA ARG A 195 -10.72 13.07 10.58
C ARG A 195 -11.79 12.00 10.34
N SER A 196 -12.54 12.09 9.24
CA SER A 196 -13.55 11.08 8.90
C SER A 196 -12.93 9.71 8.62
N GLN A 197 -11.78 9.65 7.94
CA GLN A 197 -11.05 8.40 7.72
C GLN A 197 -10.64 7.74 9.06
N TRP A 198 -10.20 8.55 10.03
CA TRP A 198 -9.79 8.02 11.33
C TRP A 198 -10.96 7.66 12.24
N VAL A 199 -12.09 8.34 12.10
CA VAL A 199 -13.35 7.93 12.73
C VAL A 199 -13.80 6.58 12.17
N MET A 200 -13.75 6.38 10.85
CA MET A 200 -14.03 5.08 10.23
C MET A 200 -13.05 3.99 10.69
N ALA A 201 -11.76 4.30 10.80
CA ALA A 201 -10.75 3.39 11.34
C ALA A 201 -11.05 2.92 12.78
N LEU A 202 -11.69 3.78 13.57
CA LEU A 202 -12.10 3.46 14.93
C LEU A 202 -13.42 2.70 14.96
N LEU A 203 -14.41 3.12 14.19
CA LEU A 203 -15.78 2.60 14.26
C LEU A 203 -15.97 1.28 13.53
N PHE A 204 -15.39 1.11 12.34
CA PHE A 204 -15.59 -0.10 11.53
C PHE A 204 -15.23 -1.40 12.24
N PRO A 205 -14.16 -1.49 13.04
CA PRO A 205 -13.88 -2.69 13.84
C PRO A 205 -14.88 -2.97 14.94
N LEU A 206 -15.63 -1.95 15.41
CA LEU A 206 -16.52 -2.03 16.58
C LEU A 206 -17.98 -2.29 16.22
N ILE A 207 -18.41 -1.93 15.01
CA ILE A 207 -19.79 -2.14 14.55
C ILE A 207 -19.95 -3.55 13.93
N PRO A 208 -21.21 -4.03 13.77
CA PRO A 208 -21.46 -5.20 12.95
C PRO A 208 -20.83 -5.07 11.57
N ASP A 209 -20.24 -6.14 11.06
CA ASP A 209 -19.54 -6.10 9.79
C ASP A 209 -20.51 -5.85 8.65
N ILE A 210 -20.33 -4.74 7.95
CA ILE A 210 -21.04 -4.41 6.72
C ILE A 210 -20.25 -5.05 5.59
N ARG A 211 -20.81 -6.06 4.98
CA ARG A 211 -20.24 -6.74 3.83
C ARG A 211 -20.93 -6.29 2.58
N THR A 212 -20.16 -5.99 1.56
CA THR A 212 -20.68 -5.71 0.24
C THR A 212 -20.33 -6.90 -0.63
N ASP A 213 -21.33 -7.56 -1.16
CA ASP A 213 -21.14 -8.58 -2.17
C ASP A 213 -21.52 -7.96 -3.51
N TRP A 214 -20.54 -7.82 -4.40
CA TRP A 214 -20.79 -7.50 -5.80
C TRP A 214 -20.52 -8.74 -6.63
N TYR A 215 -21.51 -9.12 -7.40
CA TYR A 215 -21.36 -10.20 -8.34
C TYR A 215 -21.05 -9.63 -9.73
N TYR A 216 -19.79 -9.71 -10.11
CA TYR A 216 -19.38 -9.45 -11.49
C TYR A 216 -19.01 -10.79 -12.14
N PRO A 217 -19.86 -11.31 -13.07
CA PRO A 217 -19.58 -12.58 -13.76
C PRO A 217 -18.24 -12.59 -14.49
N SER A 218 -17.74 -11.40 -14.85
CA SER A 218 -16.45 -11.21 -15.53
C SER A 218 -15.28 -10.94 -14.58
N ALA A 219 -15.48 -10.98 -13.26
CA ALA A 219 -14.38 -10.80 -12.31
C ALA A 219 -13.42 -12.00 -12.37
N PRO A 220 -12.10 -11.77 -12.27
CA PRO A 220 -11.13 -12.84 -12.22
C PRO A 220 -11.41 -13.81 -11.08
N THR A 221 -11.10 -15.10 -11.30
CA THR A 221 -11.37 -16.16 -10.32
C THR A 221 -10.52 -16.07 -9.05
N HIS A 222 -9.53 -15.22 -9.03
CA HIS A 222 -8.64 -14.98 -7.89
C HIS A 222 -9.02 -13.75 -7.04
N THR A 223 -10.07 -13.00 -7.43
CA THR A 223 -10.55 -11.84 -6.67
C THR A 223 -11.72 -12.20 -5.77
N TYR A 224 -11.84 -11.48 -4.64
CA TYR A 224 -13.01 -11.58 -3.78
C TYR A 224 -14.24 -10.95 -4.44
N THR A 225 -15.43 -11.44 -4.07
CA THR A 225 -16.71 -10.92 -4.58
C THR A 225 -17.22 -9.70 -3.81
N GLY A 226 -16.47 -9.22 -2.83
CA GLY A 226 -16.81 -8.07 -2.02
C GLY A 226 -15.75 -7.74 -0.99
N PHE A 227 -16.06 -6.81 -0.08
CA PHE A 227 -15.20 -6.45 1.04
C PHE A 227 -15.93 -6.39 2.37
N SER A 228 -15.18 -6.49 3.46
CA SER A 228 -15.61 -6.32 4.84
C SER A 228 -15.28 -4.91 5.34
N SER A 229 -16.25 -4.21 5.93
CA SER A 229 -16.02 -2.90 6.57
C SER A 229 -15.01 -3.00 7.72
N ARG A 230 -14.99 -4.13 8.44
CA ARG A 230 -14.00 -4.39 9.49
C ARG A 230 -12.60 -4.47 8.92
N ALA A 231 -12.40 -5.18 7.81
CA ALA A 231 -11.11 -5.24 7.13
C ALA A 231 -10.65 -3.85 6.64
N LEU A 232 -11.56 -3.07 6.06
CA LEU A 232 -11.29 -1.67 5.71
C LEU A 232 -10.89 -0.83 6.92
N GLY A 233 -11.57 -0.99 8.05
CA GLY A 233 -11.23 -0.32 9.30
C GLY A 233 -9.80 -0.65 9.76
N GLN A 234 -9.37 -1.90 9.63
CA GLN A 234 -8.01 -2.31 9.97
C GLN A 234 -6.97 -1.70 9.02
N LEU A 235 -7.29 -1.64 7.72
CA LEU A 235 -6.43 -0.96 6.74
C LEU A 235 -6.29 0.54 7.06
N LEU A 236 -7.39 1.21 7.40
CA LEU A 236 -7.37 2.61 7.84
C LEU A 236 -6.61 2.82 9.16
N ARG A 237 -6.57 1.82 10.06
CA ARG A 237 -5.70 1.86 11.25
C ARG A 237 -4.22 1.88 10.86
N LEU A 238 -3.82 1.06 9.88
CA LEU A 238 -2.44 1.05 9.36
C LEU A 238 -2.09 2.39 8.69
N SER A 239 -3.01 2.94 7.88
CA SER A 239 -2.87 4.29 7.32
C SER A 239 -2.69 5.34 8.40
N LYS A 240 -3.54 5.32 9.44
CA LYS A 240 -3.45 6.25 10.59
C LYS A 240 -2.09 6.17 11.29
N ALA A 241 -1.55 4.98 11.50
CA ALA A 241 -0.24 4.79 12.11
C ALA A 241 0.89 5.37 11.22
N THR A 242 0.78 5.22 9.90
CA THR A 242 1.70 5.83 8.93
C THR A 242 1.66 7.37 9.04
N PHE A 243 0.48 7.97 9.05
CA PHE A 243 0.32 9.42 9.27
C PHE A 243 0.87 9.87 10.62
N ALA A 244 0.62 9.10 11.68
CA ALA A 244 1.14 9.41 13.01
C ALA A 244 2.68 9.50 13.00
N GLY A 245 3.36 8.57 12.31
CA GLY A 245 4.80 8.66 12.08
C GLY A 245 5.20 9.89 11.28
N ALA A 246 4.49 10.15 10.17
CA ALA A 246 4.77 11.26 9.25
C ALA A 246 4.58 12.66 9.89
N PHE A 247 3.74 12.81 10.89
CA PHE A 247 3.64 14.06 11.65
C PHE A 247 4.90 14.38 12.46
N HIS A 248 5.64 13.35 12.88
CA HIS A 248 6.81 13.51 13.74
C HIS A 248 8.12 13.56 12.95
N GLN A 249 8.27 12.72 11.93
CA GLN A 249 9.54 12.54 11.22
C GLN A 249 9.36 12.24 9.72
N ALA A 250 10.46 12.45 8.97
CA ALA A 250 10.54 12.01 7.58
C ALA A 250 10.34 10.48 7.46
N PRO A 251 9.89 9.97 6.30
CA PRO A 251 9.92 8.55 6.06
C PRO A 251 11.37 8.04 6.10
N LYS A 252 11.57 6.80 6.54
CA LYS A 252 12.90 6.20 6.56
C LYS A 252 13.40 5.89 5.14
N VAL A 253 12.50 5.58 4.24
CA VAL A 253 12.81 5.44 2.81
C VAL A 253 12.83 6.82 2.17
N GLN A 254 13.98 7.21 1.62
CA GLN A 254 14.19 8.55 1.06
C GLN A 254 13.91 8.65 -0.45
N ASP A 255 13.38 7.60 -1.05
CA ASP A 255 13.04 7.54 -2.48
C ASP A 255 11.66 6.91 -2.62
N VAL A 256 10.65 7.72 -2.94
CA VAL A 256 9.24 7.31 -3.06
C VAL A 256 8.71 7.67 -4.43
N ALA A 257 8.10 6.71 -5.10
CA ALA A 257 7.34 6.92 -6.31
C ALA A 257 5.85 6.69 -6.04
N LEU A 258 5.00 7.46 -6.70
CA LEU A 258 3.55 7.41 -6.59
C LEU A 258 2.93 7.30 -7.98
N VAL A 259 2.02 6.35 -8.15
CA VAL A 259 1.18 6.21 -9.35
C VAL A 259 -0.28 6.30 -8.94
N THR A 260 -1.01 7.21 -9.55
CA THR A 260 -2.45 7.40 -9.35
C THR A 260 -3.16 7.59 -10.68
N SER A 261 -4.48 7.55 -10.67
CA SER A 261 -5.32 7.81 -11.85
C SER A 261 -6.50 8.69 -11.50
N GLN A 262 -6.80 9.67 -12.35
CA GLN A 262 -7.99 10.51 -12.23
C GLN A 262 -9.31 9.76 -12.49
N SER A 263 -9.24 8.52 -12.97
CA SER A 263 -10.40 7.64 -13.16
C SER A 263 -10.62 6.68 -11.99
N ASP A 264 -9.73 6.71 -10.99
CA ASP A 264 -9.86 5.91 -9.77
C ASP A 264 -10.96 6.51 -8.87
N ASP A 265 -11.99 5.73 -8.59
CA ASP A 265 -13.11 6.09 -7.72
C ASP A 265 -13.11 5.38 -6.37
N ALA A 266 -12.13 4.50 -6.13
CA ALA A 266 -12.03 3.69 -4.92
C ALA A 266 -11.28 4.39 -3.78
N VAL A 267 -10.16 5.07 -4.10
CA VAL A 267 -9.26 5.64 -3.10
C VAL A 267 -9.12 7.15 -3.22
N SER A 268 -8.84 7.82 -2.10
CA SER A 268 -8.77 9.27 -2.03
C SER A 268 -7.39 9.81 -2.39
N ASP A 269 -7.28 10.46 -3.53
CA ASP A 269 -6.10 11.22 -3.94
C ASP A 269 -5.78 12.36 -2.98
N PHE A 270 -6.81 12.97 -2.37
CA PHE A 270 -6.64 14.00 -1.37
C PHE A 270 -5.86 13.49 -0.15
N VAL A 271 -6.24 12.33 0.40
CA VAL A 271 -5.56 11.73 1.56
C VAL A 271 -4.14 11.36 1.20
N THR A 272 -3.93 10.78 0.02
CA THR A 272 -2.59 10.43 -0.51
C THR A 272 -1.70 11.67 -0.63
N SER A 273 -2.20 12.74 -1.24
CA SER A 273 -1.48 14.01 -1.39
C SER A 273 -1.11 14.63 -0.04
N ARG A 274 -1.96 14.49 0.99
CA ARG A 274 -1.66 14.95 2.36
C ARG A 274 -0.47 14.22 2.97
N LEU A 275 -0.38 12.90 2.80
CA LEU A 275 0.78 12.13 3.28
C LEU A 275 2.06 12.55 2.55
N MET A 276 2.01 12.66 1.22
CA MET A 276 3.17 13.10 0.42
C MET A 276 3.62 14.52 0.84
N GLY A 277 2.68 15.43 1.07
CA GLY A 277 2.97 16.77 1.57
C GLY A 277 3.64 16.77 2.95
N LEU A 278 3.22 15.90 3.86
CA LEU A 278 3.87 15.72 5.17
C LEU A 278 5.29 15.20 5.02
N TRP A 279 5.51 14.15 4.24
CA TRP A 279 6.82 13.58 4.02
C TRP A 279 7.80 14.56 3.39
N ARG A 280 7.36 15.34 2.38
CA ARG A 280 8.19 16.40 1.77
C ARG A 280 8.56 17.48 2.79
N LYS A 281 7.61 17.92 3.62
CA LYS A 281 7.87 18.90 4.70
C LYS A 281 8.85 18.37 5.74
N LYS A 282 8.90 17.06 5.95
CA LYS A 282 9.78 16.42 6.94
C LYS A 282 11.13 16.00 6.36
N GLY A 283 11.37 16.19 5.05
CA GLY A 283 12.67 15.96 4.43
C GLY A 283 12.76 14.72 3.54
N LEU A 284 11.65 14.26 2.93
CA LEU A 284 11.72 13.29 1.86
C LEU A 284 12.59 13.84 0.70
N VAL A 285 13.65 13.09 0.36
CA VAL A 285 14.69 13.59 -0.56
C VAL A 285 14.29 13.43 -2.03
N ARG A 286 13.77 12.25 -2.41
CA ARG A 286 13.38 11.96 -3.79
C ARG A 286 11.91 11.57 -3.85
N PHE A 287 11.17 12.28 -4.69
CA PHE A 287 9.77 11.98 -4.95
C PHE A 287 9.50 12.09 -6.45
N ALA A 288 8.90 11.05 -6.99
CA ALA A 288 8.38 11.03 -8.37
C ALA A 288 6.91 10.66 -8.34
N SER A 289 6.11 11.20 -9.24
CA SER A 289 4.69 10.82 -9.35
C SER A 289 4.23 10.78 -10.79
N ILE A 290 3.36 9.82 -11.07
CA ILE A 290 2.57 9.72 -12.30
C ILE A 290 1.10 9.78 -11.87
N ASN A 291 0.35 10.69 -12.49
CA ASN A 291 -1.09 10.73 -12.36
C ASN A 291 -1.70 10.58 -13.76
N PHE A 292 -2.28 9.43 -14.04
CA PHE A 292 -2.91 9.16 -15.33
C PHE A 292 -4.13 10.06 -15.52
N PRO A 293 -4.21 10.82 -16.62
CA PRO A 293 -5.34 11.71 -16.89
C PRO A 293 -6.63 10.91 -17.13
N LYS A 294 -7.78 11.50 -16.78
CA LYS A 294 -9.10 10.86 -16.88
C LYS A 294 -9.41 10.33 -18.29
N ALA A 295 -8.88 10.99 -19.33
CA ALA A 295 -9.04 10.56 -20.72
C ALA A 295 -8.45 9.16 -21.03
N MET A 296 -7.49 8.71 -20.22
CA MET A 296 -6.89 7.38 -20.38
C MET A 296 -7.75 6.26 -19.76
N LYS A 297 -8.75 6.59 -18.94
CA LYS A 297 -9.69 5.64 -18.32
C LYS A 297 -9.00 4.49 -17.59
N ILE A 298 -7.85 4.75 -16.97
CA ILE A 298 -7.14 3.76 -16.17
C ILE A 298 -7.87 3.63 -14.83
N GLU A 299 -8.45 2.47 -14.58
CA GLU A 299 -9.23 2.17 -13.39
C GLU A 299 -8.31 1.87 -12.19
N HIS A 300 -8.92 1.65 -11.00
CA HIS A 300 -8.20 1.42 -9.74
C HIS A 300 -7.21 0.26 -9.80
N ASP A 301 -7.65 -0.92 -10.28
CA ASP A 301 -6.75 -2.06 -10.47
C ASP A 301 -6.05 -1.96 -11.83
N MET A 302 -4.96 -1.24 -11.87
CA MET A 302 -4.24 -0.91 -13.10
C MET A 302 -3.12 -1.89 -13.46
N ILE A 303 -2.94 -2.97 -12.69
CA ILE A 303 -1.79 -3.88 -12.87
C ILE A 303 -2.17 -5.33 -13.13
N ASP A 304 -3.40 -5.74 -12.85
CA ASP A 304 -3.85 -7.11 -13.08
C ASP A 304 -4.39 -7.27 -14.51
N PRO A 305 -3.70 -7.97 -15.41
CA PRO A 305 -4.15 -8.11 -16.79
C PRO A 305 -5.44 -8.95 -16.94
N ALA A 306 -5.83 -9.68 -15.89
CA ALA A 306 -7.07 -10.44 -15.88
C ALA A 306 -8.31 -9.60 -15.59
N GLN A 307 -8.13 -8.36 -15.08
CA GLN A 307 -9.25 -7.44 -14.85
C GLN A 307 -9.81 -6.91 -16.17
N LYS A 308 -11.13 -6.70 -16.17
CA LYS A 308 -11.81 -6.12 -17.34
C LYS A 308 -11.30 -4.70 -17.60
N ASN A 309 -11.17 -4.35 -18.89
CA ASN A 309 -10.73 -3.02 -19.36
C ASN A 309 -9.30 -2.63 -18.99
N GLN A 310 -8.45 -3.57 -18.63
CA GLN A 310 -7.07 -3.26 -18.28
C GLN A 310 -6.25 -2.76 -19.45
N GLN A 311 -5.41 -1.78 -19.17
CA GLN A 311 -4.47 -1.17 -20.10
C GLN A 311 -3.04 -1.34 -19.57
N THR A 312 -2.68 -2.58 -19.25
CA THR A 312 -1.36 -2.92 -18.67
C THR A 312 -0.21 -2.47 -19.56
N ASP A 313 -0.40 -2.42 -20.87
CA ASP A 313 0.57 -1.87 -21.82
C ASP A 313 0.96 -0.41 -21.56
N LEU A 314 0.06 0.38 -20.93
CA LEU A 314 0.33 1.76 -20.55
C LEU A 314 1.02 1.87 -19.18
N VAL A 315 0.83 0.88 -18.33
CA VAL A 315 1.25 0.90 -16.93
C VAL A 315 2.57 0.15 -16.74
N TYR A 316 2.74 -0.99 -17.39
CA TYR A 316 3.94 -1.81 -17.24
C TYR A 316 5.17 -1.13 -17.83
N PRO A 317 6.37 -1.36 -17.27
CA PRO A 317 7.61 -1.02 -17.93
C PRO A 317 7.62 -1.74 -19.27
N GLY A 318 7.62 -0.99 -20.36
CA GLY A 318 7.57 -1.56 -21.70
C GLY A 318 8.86 -2.29 -22.01
N ASP A 319 8.76 -3.25 -22.95
CA ASP A 319 9.90 -3.87 -23.60
C ASP A 319 10.76 -2.76 -24.25
N LEU A 320 11.97 -2.57 -23.75
CA LEU A 320 12.88 -1.51 -24.22
C LEU A 320 13.14 -1.58 -25.74
N ASP A 321 13.11 -2.81 -26.30
CA ASP A 321 13.30 -3.02 -27.75
C ASP A 321 12.05 -2.63 -28.57
N ARG A 322 10.84 -2.75 -28.03
CA ARG A 322 9.61 -2.27 -28.72
C ARG A 322 9.47 -0.75 -28.67
N GLN A 323 9.95 -0.11 -27.61
CA GLN A 323 9.90 1.35 -27.45
C GLN A 323 10.87 2.06 -28.40
N ALA A 324 12.05 1.50 -28.64
CA ALA A 324 13.02 2.03 -29.60
C ALA A 324 12.49 2.04 -31.04
N LYS A 325 11.58 1.10 -31.38
CA LYS A 325 10.99 1.00 -32.74
C LYS A 325 9.79 1.93 -32.96
N ASN A 326 9.10 2.39 -31.91
CA ASN A 326 7.83 3.13 -32.06
C ASN A 326 7.90 4.61 -31.69
N ASN A 327 9.06 5.20 -31.43
CA ASN A 327 9.22 6.61 -31.01
C ASN A 327 8.28 7.03 -29.81
N SER A 328 7.77 6.07 -29.03
CA SER A 328 6.91 6.32 -27.91
C SER A 328 7.73 6.62 -26.66
N LYS A 329 7.34 7.65 -25.90
CA LYS A 329 8.00 8.07 -24.65
C LYS A 329 8.09 6.90 -23.67
N PRO A 330 9.21 6.76 -22.92
CA PRO A 330 9.41 5.65 -21.98
C PRO A 330 8.33 5.63 -20.91
N LYS A 331 7.81 4.44 -20.62
CA LYS A 331 6.74 4.19 -19.63
C LYS A 331 7.36 3.94 -18.27
N CYS A 332 6.83 4.58 -17.23
CA CYS A 332 7.55 4.84 -15.98
C CYS A 332 7.21 3.95 -14.80
N LEU A 333 7.21 2.64 -14.92
CA LEU A 333 7.30 1.74 -13.76
C LEU A 333 8.72 1.21 -13.49
N HIS A 334 9.74 1.82 -14.11
CA HIS A 334 11.13 1.50 -13.79
C HIS A 334 11.49 2.01 -12.38
N LEU A 335 11.67 1.11 -11.42
CA LEU A 335 12.05 1.44 -10.04
C LEU A 335 13.46 2.07 -9.94
N THR A 336 14.23 2.11 -11.04
CA THR A 336 15.64 2.50 -10.99
C THR A 336 16.03 3.75 -11.78
N GLU A 337 15.26 4.23 -12.78
CA GLU A 337 15.82 5.16 -13.78
C GLU A 337 14.97 6.39 -14.13
N CYS A 338 13.72 6.49 -13.71
CA CYS A 338 12.92 7.69 -14.02
C CYS A 338 13.26 8.84 -13.06
N ARG A 339 13.91 9.88 -13.57
CA ARG A 339 14.05 11.19 -12.92
C ARG A 339 13.05 12.15 -13.55
N TYR A 340 12.34 12.90 -12.70
CA TYR A 340 11.49 14.01 -13.13
C TYR A 340 12.05 15.30 -12.58
N ASP A 341 11.96 16.38 -13.37
CA ASP A 341 12.30 17.72 -12.90
C ASP A 341 11.21 18.29 -11.98
N GLU A 342 11.48 19.48 -11.44
CA GLU A 342 10.56 20.19 -10.53
C GLU A 342 9.20 20.53 -11.18
N THR A 343 9.09 20.43 -12.50
CA THR A 343 7.87 20.71 -13.28
C THR A 343 7.10 19.44 -13.62
N GLY A 344 7.57 18.25 -13.17
CA GLY A 344 6.95 16.95 -13.48
C GLY A 344 7.26 16.43 -14.88
N ARG A 345 8.30 16.94 -15.56
CA ARG A 345 8.77 16.41 -16.83
C ARG A 345 9.85 15.35 -16.58
N MET A 346 9.79 14.29 -17.37
CA MET A 346 10.80 13.24 -17.36
C MET A 346 12.14 13.78 -17.82
N CYS A 347 13.17 13.67 -16.98
CA CYS A 347 14.55 13.93 -17.39
C CYS A 347 15.06 12.79 -18.26
N PRO A 348 15.76 13.07 -19.35
CA PRO A 348 16.35 12.07 -20.24
C PRO A 348 17.39 11.20 -19.55
#